data_dc31412bde79186594e48a5d090f5db3
#
_entry.id   dc31412bde79186594e48a5d090f5db3
#
_cell.length_a   1.000
_cell.length_b   1.000
_cell.length_c   1.000
_cell.angle_alpha   90.00
_cell.angle_beta   90.00
_cell.angle_gamma   90.00
#
_symmetry.space_group_name_H-M   'P 1'
#
loop_
_entity.id
_entity.type
_entity.pdbx_description
1 polymer ?
#
loop_
_entity_poly.entity_id
_entity_poly.type
_entity_poly.pdbx_seq_one_letter_code
_entity_poly.pdbx_strand_id
1 'polypeptide(L)'
;MDIRYSTGKEAFKHMTTEELRKEFLVQNIFKADDVSAVYSHIDRIVTLGAMPVSGKLDLAKNIDPMKDFGVNYFLERRELGIINIGGDGVVEADGVTYNIVHFD
;
A
#
# COMPACT_ATOMS: atom_id res chain seq x y z
N MET A 1 -5.73 1.71 7.52
CA MET A 1 -5.20 0.64 6.62
C MET A 1 -6.14 -0.55 6.66
N ASP A 2 -6.50 -1.08 5.52
CA ASP A 2 -7.28 -2.31 5.42
C ASP A 2 -6.38 -3.52 5.69
N ILE A 3 -6.80 -4.43 6.56
CA ILE A 3 -6.03 -5.63 6.91
C ILE A 3 -6.78 -6.84 6.42
N ARG A 4 -6.10 -7.69 5.66
CA ARG A 4 -6.64 -8.94 5.14
C ARG A 4 -5.85 -10.11 5.70
N TYR A 5 -6.55 -11.00 6.39
CA TYR A 5 -5.96 -12.18 7.00
C TYR A 5 -5.78 -13.30 5.98
N SER A 6 -4.90 -14.23 6.28
CA SER A 6 -4.65 -15.36 5.39
C SER A 6 -5.89 -16.23 5.22
N THR A 7 -6.15 -16.63 3.98
CA THR A 7 -7.22 -17.57 3.65
C THR A 7 -6.61 -18.93 3.35
N GLY A 8 -7.11 -19.96 4.02
CA GLY A 8 -6.62 -21.32 3.86
C GLY A 8 -6.92 -21.89 2.46
N LYS A 9 -6.08 -22.85 2.04
CA LYS A 9 -6.16 -23.49 0.72
C LYS A 9 -7.53 -24.15 0.48
N GLU A 10 -8.12 -24.75 1.50
CA GLU A 10 -9.43 -25.39 1.35
C GLU A 10 -10.57 -24.36 1.34
N ALA A 11 -10.43 -23.26 2.11
CA ALA A 11 -11.46 -22.24 2.20
C ALA A 11 -11.71 -21.52 0.86
N PHE A 12 -10.66 -21.11 0.14
CA PHE A 12 -10.85 -20.34 -1.10
C PHE A 12 -11.52 -21.18 -2.21
N LYS A 13 -11.40 -22.50 -2.19
CA LYS A 13 -12.03 -23.38 -3.19
C LYS A 13 -13.55 -23.28 -3.19
N HIS A 14 -14.14 -22.88 -2.09
CA HIS A 14 -15.58 -22.79 -1.89
C HIS A 14 -16.10 -21.34 -1.92
N MET A 15 -15.23 -20.36 -2.17
CA MET A 15 -15.61 -18.97 -2.20
C MET A 15 -16.34 -18.58 -3.47
N THR A 16 -17.34 -17.70 -3.31
CA THR A 16 -17.96 -17.03 -4.45
C THR A 16 -16.98 -16.04 -5.09
N THR A 17 -17.32 -15.54 -6.29
CA THR A 17 -16.51 -14.52 -6.96
C THR A 17 -16.38 -13.26 -6.08
N GLU A 18 -17.45 -12.85 -5.42
CA GLU A 18 -17.41 -11.70 -4.51
C GLU A 18 -16.51 -11.92 -3.31
N GLU A 19 -16.57 -13.10 -2.70
CA GLU A 19 -15.71 -13.46 -1.58
C GLU A 19 -14.24 -13.51 -2.00
N LEU A 20 -13.92 -14.09 -3.17
CA LEU A 20 -12.57 -14.10 -3.72
C LEU A 20 -12.05 -12.68 -3.97
N ARG A 21 -12.88 -11.80 -4.52
CA ARG A 21 -12.52 -10.40 -4.74
C ARG A 21 -12.21 -9.68 -3.43
N LYS A 22 -13.03 -9.89 -2.42
CA LYS A 22 -12.81 -9.29 -1.10
C LYS A 22 -11.51 -9.75 -0.46
N GLU A 23 -11.16 -11.03 -0.59
CA GLU A 23 -9.96 -11.59 0.03
C GLU A 23 -8.68 -11.26 -0.73
N PHE A 24 -8.70 -11.30 -2.05
CA PHE A 24 -7.49 -11.28 -2.86
C PHE A 24 -7.33 -10.05 -3.76
N LEU A 25 -8.40 -9.33 -4.07
CA LEU A 25 -8.32 -8.20 -4.99
C LEU A 25 -8.10 -6.90 -4.23
N VAL A 26 -7.07 -6.16 -4.63
CA VAL A 26 -6.83 -4.78 -4.19
C VAL A 26 -7.21 -3.87 -5.34
N GLN A 27 -8.25 -3.06 -5.15
CA GLN A 27 -8.75 -2.15 -6.19
C GLN A 27 -9.08 -0.77 -5.60
N ASN A 28 -9.27 0.22 -6.48
CA ASN A 28 -9.59 1.59 -6.10
C ASN A 28 -8.57 2.20 -5.13
N ILE A 29 -7.30 1.90 -5.35
CA ILE A 29 -6.20 2.34 -4.48
C ILE A 29 -5.76 3.78 -4.75
N PHE A 30 -6.17 4.36 -5.87
CA PHE A 30 -5.80 5.74 -6.23
C PHE A 30 -6.96 6.68 -5.97
N LYS A 31 -6.80 7.51 -4.95
CA LYS A 31 -7.72 8.60 -4.60
C LYS A 31 -6.90 9.89 -4.53
N ALA A 32 -7.43 10.96 -5.13
CA ALA A 32 -6.74 12.25 -5.13
C ALA A 32 -6.36 12.69 -3.73
N ASP A 33 -5.11 13.07 -3.54
CA ASP A 33 -4.54 13.56 -2.29
C ASP A 33 -4.69 12.61 -1.11
N ASP A 34 -4.72 11.32 -1.38
CA ASP A 34 -4.84 10.30 -0.34
C ASP A 34 -3.87 9.14 -0.56
N VAL A 35 -3.64 8.38 0.49
CA VAL A 35 -2.87 7.14 0.48
C VAL A 35 -3.79 6.01 0.93
N SER A 36 -4.02 5.07 0.05
CA SER A 36 -4.76 3.84 0.38
C SER A 36 -3.77 2.72 0.65
N ALA A 37 -3.99 1.97 1.72
CA ALA A 37 -3.10 0.89 2.10
C ALA A 37 -3.88 -0.38 2.43
N VAL A 38 -3.41 -1.51 1.92
CA VAL A 38 -3.93 -2.84 2.22
C VAL A 38 -2.78 -3.71 2.69
N TYR A 39 -2.90 -4.26 3.89
CA TYR A 39 -1.96 -5.26 4.41
C TYR A 39 -2.53 -6.66 4.20
N SER A 40 -1.79 -7.52 3.51
CA SER A 40 -2.14 -8.93 3.32
C SER A 40 -1.24 -9.82 4.16
N HIS A 41 -1.85 -10.64 5.00
CA HIS A 41 -1.12 -11.63 5.81
C HIS A 41 -0.60 -12.81 4.97
N ILE A 42 -1.11 -13.01 3.75
CA ILE A 42 -0.67 -14.13 2.89
C ILE A 42 0.83 -14.04 2.64
N ASP A 43 1.31 -12.88 2.19
CA ASP A 43 2.73 -12.65 1.91
C ASP A 43 3.35 -11.58 2.82
N ARG A 44 2.60 -11.10 3.79
CA ARG A 44 3.00 -10.01 4.69
C ARG A 44 3.44 -8.76 3.93
N ILE A 45 2.71 -8.44 2.88
CA ILE A 45 2.96 -7.31 1.99
C ILE A 45 1.92 -6.21 2.26
N VAL A 46 2.38 -4.98 2.27
CA VAL A 46 1.52 -3.80 2.23
C VAL A 46 1.48 -3.28 0.80
N THR A 47 0.30 -3.25 0.20
CA THR A 47 0.09 -2.64 -1.11
C THR A 47 -0.46 -1.25 -0.89
N LEU A 48 0.20 -0.26 -1.48
CA LEU A 48 -0.14 1.16 -1.32
C LEU A 48 -0.47 1.79 -2.66
N GLY A 49 -1.46 2.68 -2.65
CA GLY A 49 -1.69 3.60 -3.74
C GLY A 49 -1.60 5.02 -3.21
N ALA A 50 -0.77 5.85 -3.84
CA ALA A 50 -0.63 7.25 -3.51
C ALA A 50 -0.86 8.10 -4.75
N MET A 51 -1.74 9.09 -4.66
CA MET A 51 -2.08 9.99 -5.77
C MET A 51 -2.01 11.44 -5.33
N PRO A 52 -0.80 12.02 -5.20
CA PRO A 52 -0.66 13.41 -4.86
C PRO A 52 -1.08 14.30 -6.04
N VAL A 53 -1.99 15.23 -5.80
CA VAL A 53 -2.49 16.19 -6.79
C VAL A 53 -2.19 17.61 -6.34
N SER A 54 -2.57 17.97 -5.12
CA SER A 54 -2.44 19.32 -4.59
C SER A 54 -1.16 19.56 -3.78
N GLY A 55 -0.47 18.52 -3.36
CA GLY A 55 0.71 18.65 -2.53
C GLY A 55 1.33 17.30 -2.19
N LYS A 56 2.29 17.32 -1.27
CA LYS A 56 2.97 16.09 -0.84
C LYS A 56 2.04 15.20 -0.02
N LEU A 57 2.25 13.89 -0.14
CA LEU A 57 1.63 12.88 0.70
C LEU A 57 2.69 12.15 1.51
N ASP A 58 2.37 11.88 2.76
CA ASP A 58 3.13 10.95 3.60
C ASP A 58 2.57 9.55 3.39
N LEU A 59 3.39 8.59 3.00
CA LEU A 59 2.94 7.21 2.76
C LEU A 59 2.37 6.55 4.02
N ALA A 60 2.77 7.00 5.19
CA ALA A 60 2.26 6.51 6.46
C ALA A 60 1.00 7.25 6.95
N LYS A 61 0.41 8.11 6.13
CA LYS A 61 -0.73 8.96 6.51
C LYS A 61 -1.86 8.21 7.21
N ASN A 62 -2.18 7.01 6.71
CA ASN A 62 -3.28 6.19 7.23
C ASN A 62 -2.76 4.92 7.94
N ILE A 63 -1.52 4.92 8.37
CA ILE A 63 -0.86 3.80 9.05
C ILE A 63 -0.42 4.27 10.43
N ASP A 64 -0.77 3.52 11.46
CA ASP A 64 -0.22 3.69 12.80
C ASP A 64 0.94 2.68 12.98
N PRO A 65 2.21 3.11 12.89
CA PRO A 65 3.33 2.19 12.90
C PRO A 65 3.41 1.31 14.15
N MET A 66 3.11 1.87 15.31
CA MET A 66 3.18 1.11 16.57
C MET A 66 2.04 0.11 16.67
N LYS A 67 0.80 0.54 16.39
CA LYS A 67 -0.38 -0.32 16.47
C LYS A 67 -0.38 -1.39 15.40
N ASP A 68 -0.06 -1.01 14.16
CA ASP A 68 -0.17 -1.91 13.02
C ASP A 68 1.03 -2.86 12.88
N PHE A 69 2.24 -2.42 13.26
CA PHE A 69 3.47 -3.18 13.02
C PHE A 69 4.39 -3.30 14.24
N GLY A 70 4.10 -2.63 15.35
CA GLY A 70 4.95 -2.65 16.54
C GLY A 70 6.30 -1.98 16.31
N VAL A 71 6.36 -0.95 15.47
CA VAL A 71 7.59 -0.21 15.13
C VAL A 71 7.40 1.29 15.39
N ASN A 72 8.50 2.05 15.43
CA ASN A 72 8.45 3.48 15.70
C ASN A 72 8.06 4.30 14.46
N TYR A 73 8.45 3.83 13.27
CA TYR A 73 8.06 4.43 12.00
C TYR A 73 7.84 3.33 10.95
N PHE A 74 7.06 3.63 9.92
CA PHE A 74 6.53 2.63 8.99
C PHE A 74 7.60 1.73 8.37
N LEU A 75 8.70 2.29 7.89
CA LEU A 75 9.74 1.54 7.19
C LEU A 75 10.90 1.10 8.08
N GLU A 76 10.75 1.14 9.40
CA GLU A 76 11.83 0.76 10.33
C GLU A 76 12.38 -0.66 10.04
N ARG A 77 11.50 -1.59 9.66
CA ARG A 77 11.86 -2.98 9.37
C ARG A 77 11.33 -3.46 8.03
N ARG A 78 11.10 -2.54 7.09
CA ARG A 78 10.52 -2.85 5.78
C ARG A 78 11.26 -2.12 4.68
N GLU A 79 11.25 -2.72 3.50
CA GLU A 79 11.70 -2.08 2.27
C GLU A 79 10.48 -1.55 1.50
N LEU A 80 10.69 -0.49 0.75
CA LEU A 80 9.68 0.11 -0.10
C LEU A 80 10.09 0.02 -1.56
N GLY A 81 9.26 -0.60 -2.38
CA GLY A 81 9.35 -0.52 -3.83
C GLY A 81 8.29 0.42 -4.36
N ILE A 82 8.62 1.25 -5.31
CA ILE A 82 7.70 2.20 -5.92
C ILE A 82 7.69 2.00 -7.43
N ILE A 83 6.50 1.95 -8.02
CA ILE A 83 6.31 2.00 -9.47
C ILE A 83 5.41 3.19 -9.78
N ASN A 84 5.94 4.12 -10.56
CA ASN A 84 5.16 5.30 -10.97
C ASN A 84 4.35 5.00 -12.23
N ILE A 85 3.05 4.90 -12.09
CA ILE A 85 2.13 4.67 -13.21
C ILE A 85 1.39 5.94 -13.66
N GLY A 86 1.69 7.07 -13.04
CA GLY A 86 1.13 8.38 -13.37
C GLY A 86 2.11 9.26 -14.17
N GLY A 87 1.95 10.55 -14.05
CA GLY A 87 2.88 11.53 -14.62
C GLY A 87 4.17 11.64 -13.84
N ASP A 88 5.06 12.50 -14.29
CA ASP A 88 6.33 12.74 -13.60
C ASP A 88 6.08 13.18 -12.15
N GLY A 89 6.87 12.65 -11.25
CA GLY A 89 6.72 12.93 -9.83
C GLY A 89 8.04 12.91 -9.09
N VAL A 90 7.95 13.06 -7.78
CA VAL A 90 9.10 13.16 -6.89
C VAL A 90 8.84 12.32 -5.64
N VAL A 91 9.84 11.60 -5.20
CA VAL A 91 9.85 10.91 -3.91
C VAL A 91 10.94 11.51 -3.04
N GLU A 92 10.59 11.85 -1.82
CA GLU A 92 11.55 12.29 -0.82
C GLU A 92 11.71 11.20 0.26
N ALA A 93 12.93 10.82 0.53
CA ALA A 93 13.27 9.86 1.59
C ALA A 93 14.56 10.32 2.29
N ASP A 94 14.49 10.44 3.62
CA ASP A 94 15.63 10.83 4.46
C ASP A 94 16.35 12.10 3.97
N GLY A 95 15.59 13.09 3.51
CA GLY A 95 16.12 14.34 3.00
C GLY A 95 16.67 14.29 1.58
N VAL A 96 16.61 13.14 0.93
CA VAL A 96 17.03 12.97 -0.47
C VAL A 96 15.81 12.97 -1.39
N THR A 97 15.91 13.69 -2.50
CA THR A 97 14.86 13.82 -3.49
C THR A 97 15.16 12.96 -4.70
N TYR A 98 14.22 12.12 -5.10
CA TYR A 98 14.30 11.26 -6.28
C TYR A 98 13.24 11.68 -7.29
N ASN A 99 13.65 11.99 -8.51
CA ASN A 99 12.72 12.25 -9.61
C ASN A 99 12.32 10.92 -10.25
N ILE A 100 11.03 10.69 -10.41
CA ILE A 100 10.48 9.49 -11.02
C ILE A 100 9.57 9.85 -12.19
N VAL A 101 9.74 9.18 -13.31
CA VAL A 101 8.92 9.34 -14.50
C VAL A 101 7.94 8.18 -14.63
N HIS A 102 7.05 8.25 -15.62
CA HIS A 102 6.09 7.19 -15.88
C HIS A 102 6.77 5.82 -16.07
N PHE A 103 6.32 4.81 -15.33
CA PHE A 103 6.90 3.46 -15.25
C PHE A 103 8.33 3.38 -14.68
N ASP A 104 8.70 4.38 -13.94
CA ASP A 104 9.99 4.38 -13.25
C ASP A 104 9.88 3.68 -11.89
#